data_953fefe0a402bd7e4f39330c39c66b40
#
_entry.id   953fefe0a402bd7e4f39330c39c66b40
#
_cell.length_a   1.000
_cell.length_b   1.000
_cell.length_c   1.000
_cell.angle_alpha   90.00
_cell.angle_beta   90.00
_cell.angle_gamma   90.00
#
_symmetry.space_group_name_H-M   'P 1'
#
loop_
_entity.id
_entity.type
_entity.pdbx_description
1 polymer ?
#
loop_
_entity_poly.entity_id
_entity_poly.type
_entity_poly.pdbx_seq_one_letter_code
_entity_poly.pdbx_strand_id
1 'polypeptide(L)'
;MVSVFLEYVPANILVARAVCNDNRDNNATYICFGMMIRIRGAKKLVLRRDIIEAAIGRGLTENEWESVTWIYIGTISKFADNEAVFEDSEESKVVDRFWDEKFE
;
A
#
# COMPACT_ATOMS: atom_id res chain seq x y z
N MET A 1 -9.95 -4.26 6.28
CA MET A 1 -9.21 -3.60 5.17
C MET A 1 -7.75 -3.98 5.18
N VAL A 2 -7.16 -4.05 4.02
CA VAL A 2 -5.73 -4.25 3.87
C VAL A 2 -5.05 -2.88 3.72
N SER A 3 -3.85 -2.71 4.26
CA SER A 3 -3.12 -1.45 4.20
C SER A 3 -1.64 -1.67 3.93
N VAL A 4 -1.05 -0.73 3.20
CA VAL A 4 0.39 -0.63 3.00
C VAL A 4 0.82 0.78 3.40
N PHE A 5 1.92 0.88 4.12
CA PHE A 5 2.42 2.16 4.63
C PHE A 5 3.72 2.52 3.94
N LEU A 6 3.80 3.76 3.48
CA LEU A 6 4.99 4.34 2.86
C LEU A 6 5.43 5.56 3.66
N GLU A 7 6.71 5.88 3.58
CA GLU A 7 7.24 7.10 4.17
C GLU A 7 6.64 8.33 3.46
N TYR A 8 6.34 9.38 4.22
CA TYR A 8 5.77 10.61 3.67
C TYR A 8 6.86 11.45 3.02
N VAL A 9 7.13 11.17 1.75
CA VAL A 9 8.02 11.95 0.89
C VAL A 9 7.29 12.23 -0.44
N PRO A 10 7.63 13.31 -1.15
CA PRO A 10 6.90 13.68 -2.38
C PRO A 10 6.76 12.56 -3.41
N ALA A 11 7.82 11.79 -3.64
CA ALA A 11 7.77 10.68 -4.59
C ALA A 11 6.71 9.65 -4.20
N ASN A 12 6.54 9.37 -2.90
CA ASN A 12 5.59 8.37 -2.43
C ASN A 12 4.13 8.85 -2.51
N ILE A 13 3.88 10.15 -2.58
CA ILE A 13 2.54 10.66 -2.87
C ILE A 13 2.15 10.28 -4.30
N LEU A 14 3.08 10.39 -5.23
CA LEU A 14 2.86 9.97 -6.62
C LEU A 14 2.62 8.46 -6.70
N VAL A 15 3.38 7.68 -5.94
CA VAL A 15 3.20 6.23 -5.83
C VAL A 15 1.80 5.90 -5.30
N ALA A 16 1.39 6.55 -4.21
CA ALA A 16 0.07 6.32 -3.60
C ALA A 16 -1.05 6.61 -4.59
N ARG A 17 -0.98 7.70 -5.33
CA ARG A 17 -1.97 8.04 -6.37
C ARG A 17 -2.02 6.98 -7.45
N ALA A 18 -0.86 6.54 -7.95
CA ALA A 18 -0.78 5.55 -9.01
C ALA A 18 -1.32 4.19 -8.55
N VAL A 19 -0.97 3.77 -7.34
CA VAL A 19 -1.46 2.52 -6.76
C VAL A 19 -2.97 2.56 -6.55
N CYS A 20 -3.51 3.66 -6.01
CA CYS A 20 -4.96 3.80 -5.85
C CYS A 20 -5.69 3.78 -7.19
N ASN A 21 -5.13 4.43 -8.19
CA ASN A 21 -5.70 4.44 -9.53
C ASN A 21 -5.71 3.04 -10.16
N ASP A 22 -4.64 2.27 -9.96
CA ASP A 22 -4.52 0.90 -10.45
C ASP A 22 -5.41 -0.09 -9.66
N ASN A 23 -5.82 0.29 -8.45
CA ASN A 23 -6.64 -0.54 -7.56
C ASN A 23 -8.05 0.00 -7.35
N ARG A 24 -8.63 0.63 -8.35
CA ARG A 24 -10.02 1.16 -8.26
C ARG A 24 -11.02 0.07 -7.93
N ASP A 25 -10.85 -1.12 -8.49
CA ASP A 25 -11.73 -2.26 -8.24
C ASP A 25 -11.68 -2.74 -6.79
N ASN A 26 -10.62 -2.38 -6.07
CA ASN A 26 -10.44 -2.70 -4.66
C ASN A 26 -10.82 -1.53 -3.76
N ASN A 27 -11.42 -0.48 -4.31
CA ASN A 27 -11.80 0.74 -3.61
C ASN A 27 -10.60 1.37 -2.86
N ALA A 28 -9.44 1.38 -3.51
CA ALA A 28 -8.22 1.86 -2.88
C ALA A 28 -8.24 3.37 -2.71
N THR A 29 -7.85 3.80 -1.51
CA THR A 29 -7.67 5.20 -1.15
C THR A 29 -6.39 5.36 -0.35
N TYR A 30 -5.91 6.60 -0.19
CA TYR A 30 -4.77 6.86 0.67
C TYR A 30 -5.00 8.09 1.53
N ILE A 31 -4.35 8.10 2.68
CA ILE A 31 -4.32 9.26 3.57
C ILE A 31 -2.89 9.45 4.06
N CYS A 32 -2.54 10.71 4.33
CA CYS A 32 -1.28 11.06 4.93
C CYS A 32 -1.50 11.36 6.40
N PHE A 33 -0.72 10.75 7.28
CA PHE A 33 -0.79 11.06 8.70
C PHE A 33 0.61 10.97 9.31
N GLY A 34 0.99 11.99 10.07
CA GLY A 34 2.33 12.07 10.64
C GLY A 34 3.38 11.96 9.54
N MET A 35 4.28 11.00 9.68
CA MET A 35 5.39 10.75 8.75
C MET A 35 5.09 9.64 7.73
N MET A 36 3.85 9.17 7.67
CA MET A 36 3.49 8.02 6.85
C MET A 36 2.33 8.34 5.91
N ILE A 37 2.29 7.60 4.80
CA ILE A 37 1.16 7.53 3.88
C ILE A 37 0.56 6.15 4.05
N ARG A 38 -0.74 6.07 4.32
CA ARG A 38 -1.45 4.80 4.39
C ARG A 38 -2.29 4.61 3.13
N ILE A 39 -1.99 3.56 2.36
CA ILE A 39 -2.79 3.14 1.21
C ILE A 39 -3.68 1.99 1.69
N ARG A 40 -4.99 2.11 1.49
CA ARG A 40 -5.97 1.12 1.95
C ARG A 40 -6.75 0.55 0.79
N GLY A 41 -6.99 -0.76 0.81
CA GLY A 41 -7.92 -1.43 -0.09
C GLY A 41 -8.98 -2.17 0.72
N ALA A 42 -10.16 -2.39 0.16
CA ALA A 42 -11.27 -3.01 0.88
C ALA A 42 -10.95 -4.47 1.27
N LYS A 43 -10.49 -5.26 0.33
CA LYS A 43 -10.17 -6.69 0.55
C LYS A 43 -8.78 -7.08 0.05
N LYS A 44 -8.23 -6.29 -0.86
CA LYS A 44 -7.02 -6.62 -1.56
C LYS A 44 -6.31 -5.34 -2.02
N LEU A 45 -4.99 -5.37 -2.07
CA LEU A 45 -4.17 -4.37 -2.74
C LEU A 45 -3.14 -5.08 -3.61
N VAL A 46 -3.02 -4.65 -4.84
CA VAL A 46 -2.01 -5.15 -5.76
C VAL A 46 -1.04 -4.01 -6.06
N LEU A 47 0.21 -4.17 -5.66
CA LEU A 47 1.27 -3.22 -5.96
C LEU A 47 2.06 -3.76 -7.15
N ARG A 48 2.02 -3.04 -8.27
CA ARG A 48 2.77 -3.42 -9.47
C ARG A 48 4.00 -2.55 -9.59
N ARG A 49 5.13 -3.21 -9.74
CA ARG A 49 6.44 -2.53 -9.80
C ARG A 49 6.52 -1.53 -10.95
N ASP A 50 6.02 -1.89 -12.13
CA ASP A 50 6.04 -1.02 -13.30
C ASP A 50 5.19 0.24 -13.11
N ILE A 51 4.06 0.11 -12.43
CA ILE A 51 3.19 1.26 -12.09
C ILE A 51 3.92 2.21 -11.14
N ILE A 52 4.60 1.67 -10.13
CA ILE A 52 5.37 2.48 -9.18
C ILE A 52 6.54 3.14 -9.89
N GLU A 53 7.28 2.41 -10.71
CA GLU A 53 8.41 2.95 -11.46
C GLU A 53 7.99 4.06 -12.42
N ALA A 54 6.85 3.90 -13.09
CA ALA A 54 6.30 4.94 -13.95
C ALA A 54 5.93 6.20 -13.15
N ALA A 55 5.39 6.02 -11.96
CA ALA A 55 5.00 7.15 -11.11
C ALA A 55 6.19 7.99 -10.65
N ILE A 56 7.31 7.35 -10.31
CA ILE A 56 8.50 8.05 -9.84
C ILE A 56 9.49 8.39 -10.95
N GLY A 57 9.27 7.90 -12.18
CA GLY A 57 10.08 8.22 -13.34
C GLY A 57 11.44 7.51 -13.39
N ARG A 58 11.59 6.40 -12.66
CA ARG A 58 12.84 5.60 -12.67
C ARG A 58 12.57 4.17 -12.20
N GLY A 59 13.51 3.28 -12.48
CA GLY A 59 13.46 1.92 -11.96
C GLY A 59 13.72 1.86 -10.46
N LEU A 60 13.17 0.85 -9.81
CA LEU A 60 13.43 0.55 -8.40
C LEU A 60 14.59 -0.45 -8.29
N THR A 61 15.42 -0.25 -7.28
CA THR A 61 16.36 -1.30 -6.88
C THR A 61 15.62 -2.44 -6.20
N GLU A 62 16.26 -3.60 -6.08
CA GLU A 62 15.65 -4.74 -5.37
C GLU A 62 15.30 -4.38 -3.92
N ASN A 63 16.20 -3.66 -3.23
CA ASN A 63 15.92 -3.23 -1.85
C ASN A 63 14.73 -2.28 -1.77
N GLU A 64 14.61 -1.36 -2.71
CA GLU A 64 13.47 -0.45 -2.76
C GLU A 64 12.17 -1.21 -3.01
N TRP A 65 12.21 -2.18 -3.93
CA TRP A 65 11.03 -3.00 -4.22
C TRP A 65 10.63 -3.84 -3.00
N GLU A 66 11.58 -4.46 -2.31
CA GLU A 66 11.31 -5.22 -1.09
C GLU A 66 10.72 -4.34 0.01
N SER A 67 11.13 -3.07 0.07
CA SER A 67 10.67 -2.16 1.12
C SER A 67 9.17 -1.91 1.13
N VAL A 68 8.48 -2.13 0.02
CA VAL A 68 7.01 -1.99 -0.03
C VAL A 68 6.29 -3.02 0.85
N THR A 69 6.98 -4.08 1.25
CA THR A 69 6.44 -5.13 2.11
C THR A 69 6.86 -5.00 3.58
N TRP A 70 7.52 -3.92 3.96
CA TRP A 70 8.04 -3.79 5.32
C TRP A 70 6.98 -3.42 6.34
N ILE A 71 6.05 -2.53 5.98
CA ILE A 71 4.99 -2.10 6.91
C ILE A 71 3.66 -2.26 6.19
N TYR A 72 2.86 -3.20 6.66
CA TYR A 72 1.55 -3.48 6.07
C TYR A 72 0.62 -4.09 7.12
N ILE A 73 -0.68 -4.07 6.81
CA ILE A 73 -1.73 -4.71 7.60
C ILE A 73 -2.49 -5.64 6.66
N GLY A 74 -2.53 -6.91 6.99
CA GLY A 74 -3.13 -7.95 6.15
C GLY A 74 -2.17 -9.12 5.97
N THR A 75 -2.34 -9.86 4.90
CA THR A 75 -1.50 -11.00 4.55
C THR A 75 -0.92 -10.80 3.16
N ILE A 76 0.37 -11.06 2.99
CA ILE A 76 0.99 -11.07 1.67
C ILE A 76 0.70 -12.43 1.04
N SER A 77 -0.10 -12.44 -0.03
CA SER A 77 -0.44 -13.67 -0.75
C SER A 77 0.49 -13.94 -1.92
N LYS A 78 1.19 -12.90 -2.39
CA LYS A 78 2.17 -13.03 -3.48
C LYS A 78 3.21 -11.93 -3.36
N PHE A 79 4.47 -12.30 -3.54
CA PHE A 79 5.56 -11.34 -3.73
C PHE A 79 6.48 -11.87 -4.82
N ALA A 80 6.52 -11.16 -5.93
CA ALA A 80 7.33 -11.50 -7.10
C ALA A 80 8.13 -10.28 -7.54
N ASP A 81 8.97 -10.43 -8.56
CA ASP A 81 9.82 -9.33 -9.06
C ASP A 81 9.00 -8.14 -9.59
N ASN A 82 7.78 -8.39 -10.03
CA ASN A 82 6.95 -7.38 -10.69
C ASN A 82 5.66 -7.04 -9.94
N GLU A 83 5.30 -7.80 -8.91
CA GLU A 83 3.99 -7.66 -8.28
C GLU A 83 4.01 -8.13 -6.83
N ALA A 84 3.37 -7.37 -5.96
CA ALA A 84 3.09 -7.76 -4.58
C ALA A 84 1.59 -7.69 -4.35
N VAL A 85 1.01 -8.75 -3.78
CA VAL A 85 -0.42 -8.83 -3.50
C VAL A 85 -0.64 -8.96 -2.00
N PHE A 86 -1.45 -8.04 -1.47
CA PHE A 86 -1.82 -8.00 -0.06
C PHE A 86 -3.32 -8.25 0.04
N GLU A 87 -3.71 -9.10 0.97
CA GLU A 87 -5.11 -9.45 1.17
C GLU A 87 -5.54 -9.24 2.61
N ASP A 88 -6.83 -9.02 2.78
CA ASP A 88 -7.42 -8.82 4.10
C ASP A 88 -7.27 -10.10 4.95
N SER A 89 -7.24 -9.91 6.26
CA SER A 89 -7.11 -11.00 7.23
C SER A 89 -7.95 -10.69 8.47
N GLU A 90 -8.13 -11.66 9.35
CA GLU A 90 -8.82 -11.42 10.62
C GLU A 90 -8.08 -10.39 11.47
N GLU A 91 -6.74 -10.43 11.45
CA GLU A 91 -5.92 -9.44 12.16
C GLU A 91 -6.12 -8.04 11.59
N SER A 92 -6.18 -7.89 10.28
CA SER A 92 -6.40 -6.58 9.65
C SER A 92 -7.75 -5.99 10.04
N LYS A 93 -8.78 -6.82 10.18
CA LYS A 93 -10.11 -6.38 10.62
C LYS A 93 -10.09 -5.86 12.06
N VAL A 94 -9.35 -6.51 12.93
CA VAL A 94 -9.19 -6.07 14.33
C VAL A 94 -8.45 -4.73 14.39
N VAL A 95 -7.36 -4.59 13.62
CA VAL A 95 -6.59 -3.36 13.56
C VAL A 95 -7.43 -2.21 12.99
N ASP A 96 -8.19 -2.44 11.93
CA ASP A 96 -9.08 -1.43 11.35
C ASP A 96 -10.08 -0.92 12.38
N ARG A 97 -10.68 -1.83 13.15
CA ARG A 97 -11.62 -1.47 14.20
C ARG A 97 -10.96 -0.59 15.26
N PHE A 98 -9.73 -0.95 15.65
CA PHE A 98 -8.95 -0.14 16.59
C PHE A 98 -8.70 1.27 16.06
N TRP A 99 -8.29 1.40 14.78
CA TRP A 99 -8.05 2.69 14.15
C TRP A 99 -9.33 3.53 14.10
N ASP A 100 -10.43 2.92 13.71
CA ASP A 100 -11.73 3.61 13.64
C ASP A 100 -12.13 4.18 15.01
N GLU A 101 -11.93 3.42 16.08
CA GLU A 101 -12.26 3.86 17.44
C GLU A 101 -11.34 4.96 17.96
N LYS A 102 -10.09 5.00 17.52
CA LYS A 102 -9.08 5.92 18.05
C LYS A 102 -8.96 7.22 17.26
N PHE A 103 -9.17 7.19 15.94
CA PHE A 103 -8.80 8.29 15.05
C PHE A 103 -9.97 8.84 14.23
N GLU A 104 -11.13 8.30 14.42
CA GLU A 104 -12.39 8.84 13.88
C GLU A 104 -13.29 9.33 15.03
#